data_d72cdaeb7035b0c9350542ad695b7c0b
#
_entry.id   d72cdaeb7035b0c9350542ad695b7c0b
#
_cell.length_a   1.000
_cell.length_b   1.000
_cell.length_c   1.000
_cell.angle_alpha   90.00
_cell.angle_beta   90.00
_cell.angle_gamma   90.00
#
_symmetry.space_group_name_H-M   'P 1'
#
loop_
_entity.id
_entity.type
_entity.pdbx_description
1 polymer ?
#
loop_
_entity_poly.entity_id
_entity_poly.type
_entity_poly.pdbx_seq_one_letter_code
_entity_poly.pdbx_strand_id
1 'polypeptide(L)'
;MKLVVAIAVGLRQKDISALPSLQSLREGGSSSSITPTLPAVTTSIQATYLTGETPAQHGIVGNGWYHRDTREIRFWLQSRSLVEKPTLIDHLQKDGFNVANLFWWYNMGSGARWSLTPRPEYPADGRKIPSVYGEPAELPVQMQQELGTFPLFDFWGPRAGITSTRWIVDSALKIASDEDPDLLLVYLPHLDYDDQRYGPDSPQAQNSRLELDRELHRLLEGCRGKGAEAMVLSEYGIEAVDRPIFPNRYLADAGELDVQVTSHGDLLDVHRSRAFAVCDHQVAHVYVQQGSDVKRIRQLLSGLEGVDRILEGDDLVKSGLNHRRSGEMVLIAEPGAWFAYPWWNDDRRAPDYARTVDIHRKPGYDPAELFVDPQLSFPALKIAGKVLARKLGFRNLLDVISTDPSQAVEVMAGPWITLRKGPWSSGHGKRIPPVLRPRKSITKSLNGCVDPKAREIRRCAGADHTGNQGLRSLR
;
A
#
# COMPACT_ATOMS: atom_id res chain seq x y z
N MET A 1 9.20 7.11 -24.06
CA MET A 1 8.17 6.86 -23.02
C MET A 1 6.78 7.19 -23.57
N LYS A 2 5.75 6.39 -23.23
CA LYS A 2 4.39 6.59 -23.72
C LYS A 2 3.44 7.10 -22.63
N LEU A 3 3.59 6.58 -21.41
CA LEU A 3 2.70 6.90 -20.31
C LEU A 3 3.44 6.94 -18.98
N VAL A 4 3.19 7.97 -18.17
CA VAL A 4 3.51 8.01 -16.73
C VAL A 4 2.21 7.91 -15.93
N VAL A 5 2.19 7.02 -14.93
CA VAL A 5 1.08 6.88 -14.00
C VAL A 5 1.58 7.11 -12.59
N ALA A 6 1.15 8.20 -11.97
CA ALA A 6 1.49 8.55 -10.59
C ALA A 6 0.31 8.26 -9.66
N ILE A 7 0.55 7.51 -8.58
CA ILE A 7 -0.39 7.44 -7.46
C ILE A 7 -0.04 8.55 -6.48
N ALA A 8 -0.95 9.49 -6.28
CA ALA A 8 -0.92 10.51 -5.24
C ALA A 8 -1.86 10.05 -4.10
N VAL A 9 -1.28 9.42 -3.09
CA VAL A 9 -2.03 8.83 -1.97
C VAL A 9 -2.80 9.90 -1.23
N GLY A 10 -4.04 9.63 -0.85
CA GLY A 10 -4.86 10.56 -0.07
C GLY A 10 -5.41 11.77 -0.85
N LEU A 11 -5.11 11.90 -2.14
CA LEU A 11 -5.60 13.01 -2.96
C LEU A 11 -7.13 12.93 -3.13
N ARG A 12 -7.82 14.00 -2.74
CA ARG A 12 -9.27 14.12 -2.81
C ARG A 12 -9.69 14.95 -4.02
N GLN A 13 -10.87 14.68 -4.57
CA GLN A 13 -11.40 15.42 -5.72
C GLN A 13 -11.53 16.93 -5.43
N LYS A 14 -11.88 17.32 -4.21
CA LYS A 14 -12.02 18.73 -3.80
C LYS A 14 -10.68 19.49 -3.82
N ASP A 15 -9.55 18.80 -3.69
CA ASP A 15 -8.22 19.41 -3.63
C ASP A 15 -7.71 19.82 -5.02
N ILE A 16 -8.19 19.21 -6.11
CA ILE A 16 -7.68 19.41 -7.48
C ILE A 16 -7.73 20.86 -7.92
N SER A 17 -8.79 21.59 -7.55
CA SER A 17 -8.94 23.00 -7.94
C SER A 17 -7.93 23.95 -7.29
N ALA A 18 -7.33 23.54 -6.18
CA ALA A 18 -6.30 24.31 -5.46
C ALA A 18 -4.87 23.95 -5.88
N LEU A 19 -4.70 22.96 -6.77
CA LEU A 19 -3.40 22.41 -7.17
C LEU A 19 -3.16 22.69 -8.66
N PRO A 20 -2.29 23.67 -9.00
CA PRO A 20 -2.11 24.16 -10.37
C PRO A 20 -1.74 23.08 -11.38
N SER A 21 -0.86 22.12 -11.00
CA SER A 21 -0.43 21.04 -11.91
C SER A 21 -1.57 20.09 -12.25
N LEU A 22 -2.39 19.73 -11.24
CA LEU A 22 -3.55 18.87 -11.43
C LEU A 22 -4.70 19.60 -12.16
N GLN A 23 -4.87 20.90 -11.91
CA GLN A 23 -5.83 21.71 -12.64
C GLN A 23 -5.46 21.75 -14.13
N SER A 24 -4.19 22.03 -14.47
CA SER A 24 -3.69 22.01 -15.84
C SER A 24 -3.88 20.64 -16.51
N LEU A 25 -3.59 19.55 -15.78
CA LEU A 25 -3.81 18.20 -16.30
C LEU A 25 -5.30 17.93 -16.59
N ARG A 26 -6.20 18.39 -15.72
CA ARG A 26 -7.65 18.27 -15.90
C ARG A 26 -8.16 19.07 -17.08
N GLU A 27 -7.68 20.30 -17.26
CA GLU A 27 -8.09 21.19 -18.36
C GLU A 27 -7.63 20.66 -19.72
N GLY A 28 -6.43 20.06 -19.78
CA GLY A 28 -5.89 19.42 -20.98
C GLY A 28 -6.36 18.00 -21.25
N GLY A 29 -7.11 17.39 -20.32
CA GLY A 29 -7.47 15.98 -20.35
C GLY A 29 -8.88 15.67 -19.88
N SER A 30 -8.99 14.70 -18.98
CA SER A 30 -10.26 14.30 -18.36
C SER A 30 -10.05 13.93 -16.88
N SER A 31 -11.09 14.07 -16.08
CA SER A 31 -11.11 13.73 -14.67
C SER A 31 -12.37 12.91 -14.35
N SER A 32 -12.23 11.92 -13.50
CA SER A 32 -13.36 11.11 -13.01
C SER A 32 -13.11 10.66 -11.57
N SER A 33 -14.20 10.41 -10.83
CA SER A 33 -14.13 9.74 -9.55
C SER A 33 -14.00 8.23 -9.72
N ILE A 34 -13.27 7.59 -8.80
CA ILE A 34 -13.16 6.14 -8.70
C ILE A 34 -13.88 5.72 -7.43
N THR A 35 -14.80 4.75 -7.54
CA THR A 35 -15.35 4.06 -6.37
C THR A 35 -14.36 2.98 -5.96
N PRO A 36 -13.75 3.08 -4.77
CA PRO A 36 -12.76 2.10 -4.33
C PRO A 36 -13.40 0.73 -4.11
N THR A 37 -12.61 -0.33 -4.28
CA THR A 37 -12.96 -1.67 -3.81
C THR A 37 -12.77 -1.75 -2.29
N LEU A 38 -13.39 -2.72 -1.65
CA LEU A 38 -13.19 -3.02 -0.23
C LEU A 38 -12.07 -4.07 -0.08
N PRO A 39 -11.09 -3.87 0.84
CA PRO A 39 -10.83 -2.65 1.62
C PRO A 39 -10.11 -1.58 0.78
N ALA A 40 -10.43 -0.31 1.07
CA ALA A 40 -9.78 0.83 0.43
C ALA A 40 -8.46 1.14 1.14
N VAL A 41 -7.49 0.24 1.03
CA VAL A 41 -6.15 0.37 1.60
C VAL A 41 -5.08 0.13 0.54
N THR A 42 -3.89 0.67 0.76
CA THR A 42 -2.80 0.75 -0.22
C THR A 42 -2.61 -0.52 -1.06
N THR A 43 -2.34 -1.64 -0.39
CA THR A 43 -1.91 -2.85 -1.11
C THR A 43 -3.05 -3.50 -1.89
N SER A 44 -4.27 -3.49 -1.34
CA SER A 44 -5.47 -4.03 -2.03
C SER A 44 -5.83 -3.20 -3.25
N ILE A 45 -5.83 -1.87 -3.12
CA ILE A 45 -6.15 -0.98 -4.25
C ILE A 45 -5.09 -1.05 -5.34
N GLN A 46 -3.80 -1.05 -4.99
CA GLN A 46 -2.74 -1.17 -5.99
C GLN A 46 -2.77 -2.53 -6.70
N ALA A 47 -3.07 -3.63 -5.98
CA ALA A 47 -3.28 -4.93 -6.60
C ALA A 47 -4.50 -4.92 -7.55
N THR A 48 -5.59 -4.24 -7.16
CA THR A 48 -6.76 -4.02 -8.03
C THR A 48 -6.39 -3.24 -9.29
N TYR A 49 -5.62 -2.15 -9.18
CA TYR A 49 -5.17 -1.36 -10.32
C TYR A 49 -4.24 -2.17 -11.24
N LEU A 50 -3.33 -2.95 -10.67
CA LEU A 50 -2.39 -3.78 -11.45
C LEU A 50 -3.07 -4.96 -12.15
N THR A 51 -4.14 -5.52 -11.59
CA THR A 51 -4.77 -6.74 -12.12
C THR A 51 -6.09 -6.49 -12.84
N GLY A 52 -6.80 -5.40 -12.52
CA GLY A 52 -8.18 -5.16 -12.94
C GLY A 52 -9.20 -6.10 -12.28
N GLU A 53 -8.81 -6.76 -11.19
CA GLU A 53 -9.62 -7.78 -10.49
C GLU A 53 -9.90 -7.35 -9.04
N THR A 54 -10.84 -8.02 -8.35
CA THR A 54 -11.17 -7.77 -6.95
C THR A 54 -10.25 -8.52 -5.99
N PRO A 55 -10.22 -8.17 -4.69
CA PRO A 55 -9.50 -8.93 -3.66
C PRO A 55 -9.84 -10.42 -3.61
N ALA A 56 -11.10 -10.79 -3.89
CA ALA A 56 -11.51 -12.18 -4.01
C ALA A 56 -10.78 -12.95 -5.13
N GLN A 57 -10.24 -12.25 -6.12
CA GLN A 57 -9.61 -12.86 -7.30
C GLN A 57 -8.10 -12.73 -7.27
N HIS A 58 -7.56 -11.56 -6.87
CA HIS A 58 -6.10 -11.36 -6.81
C HIS A 58 -5.50 -11.74 -5.44
N GLY A 59 -6.32 -12.00 -4.42
CA GLY A 59 -5.89 -12.54 -3.14
C GLY A 59 -5.30 -11.51 -2.16
N ILE A 60 -5.28 -10.23 -2.48
CA ILE A 60 -4.78 -9.18 -1.60
C ILE A 60 -5.95 -8.55 -0.86
N VAL A 61 -6.19 -9.01 0.36
CA VAL A 61 -7.38 -8.68 1.14
C VAL A 61 -7.19 -7.54 2.13
N GLY A 62 -5.99 -6.96 2.23
CA GLY A 62 -5.63 -5.86 3.14
C GLY A 62 -4.15 -5.55 3.03
N ASN A 63 -3.63 -4.57 3.80
CA ASN A 63 -2.20 -4.31 3.93
C ASN A 63 -1.47 -5.45 4.64
N GLY A 64 -2.22 -6.26 5.38
CA GLY A 64 -1.78 -7.48 6.02
C GLY A 64 -2.94 -8.43 6.28
N TRP A 65 -2.61 -9.67 6.51
CA TRP A 65 -3.59 -10.72 6.84
C TRP A 65 -2.95 -11.87 7.62
N TYR A 66 -3.79 -12.76 8.15
CA TYR A 66 -3.34 -13.99 8.78
C TYR A 66 -3.00 -15.05 7.72
N HIS A 67 -1.74 -15.46 7.69
CA HIS A 67 -1.24 -16.55 6.85
C HIS A 67 -1.57 -17.88 7.53
N ARG A 68 -2.64 -18.54 7.09
CA ARG A 68 -3.16 -19.74 7.72
C ARG A 68 -2.18 -20.93 7.70
N ASP A 69 -1.33 -20.98 6.66
CA ASP A 69 -0.35 -22.06 6.49
C ASP A 69 0.78 -22.00 7.53
N THR A 70 1.27 -20.80 7.81
CA THR A 70 2.34 -20.54 8.79
C THR A 70 1.81 -20.12 10.16
N ARG A 71 0.50 -19.82 10.26
CA ARG A 71 -0.17 -19.26 11.44
C ARG A 71 0.47 -17.97 11.95
N GLU A 72 0.76 -17.08 11.05
CA GLU A 72 1.37 -15.78 11.34
C GLU A 72 0.56 -14.63 10.74
N ILE A 73 0.49 -13.51 11.44
CA ILE A 73 -0.01 -12.27 10.90
C ILE A 73 1.18 -11.52 10.28
N ARG A 74 1.06 -11.15 9.01
CA ARG A 74 2.11 -10.42 8.29
C ARG A 74 1.53 -9.22 7.57
N PHE A 75 2.14 -8.07 7.75
CA PHE A 75 1.84 -6.81 7.09
C PHE A 75 2.95 -6.40 6.12
N TRP A 76 2.57 -5.69 5.09
CA TRP A 76 3.48 -4.97 4.19
C TRP A 76 4.45 -5.88 3.42
N LEU A 77 4.01 -7.10 3.10
CA LEU A 77 4.77 -7.99 2.24
C LEU A 77 4.76 -7.48 0.78
N GLN A 78 5.92 -7.53 0.11
CA GLN A 78 6.12 -6.89 -1.19
C GLN A 78 6.29 -7.86 -2.36
N SER A 79 6.27 -9.18 -2.11
CA SER A 79 6.50 -10.16 -3.17
C SER A 79 5.37 -10.19 -4.18
N ARG A 80 5.69 -10.10 -5.48
CA ARG A 80 4.74 -10.27 -6.59
C ARG A 80 4.01 -11.61 -6.54
N SER A 81 4.65 -12.65 -6.00
CA SER A 81 4.06 -14.00 -5.88
C SER A 81 2.80 -14.06 -5.01
N LEU A 82 2.56 -13.03 -4.18
CA LEU A 82 1.35 -12.93 -3.38
C LEU A 82 0.10 -12.59 -4.20
N VAL A 83 0.27 -11.93 -5.34
CA VAL A 83 -0.84 -11.56 -6.24
C VAL A 83 -1.17 -12.76 -7.14
N GLU A 84 -2.36 -13.34 -6.96
CA GLU A 84 -2.77 -14.60 -7.61
C GLU A 84 -3.27 -14.43 -9.06
N LYS A 85 -3.25 -13.21 -9.60
CA LYS A 85 -3.63 -12.90 -10.98
C LYS A 85 -2.47 -12.26 -11.75
N PRO A 86 -2.44 -12.42 -13.08
CA PRO A 86 -1.52 -11.66 -13.91
C PRO A 86 -1.74 -10.16 -13.74
N THR A 87 -0.65 -9.42 -13.67
CA THR A 87 -0.68 -7.96 -13.58
C THR A 87 -0.57 -7.30 -14.93
N LEU A 88 -0.84 -6.00 -14.99
CA LEU A 88 -0.57 -5.16 -16.17
C LEU A 88 0.89 -5.30 -16.62
N ILE A 89 1.84 -5.40 -15.69
CA ILE A 89 3.27 -5.58 -16.00
C ILE A 89 3.49 -6.90 -16.75
N ASP A 90 2.90 -8.01 -16.26
CA ASP A 90 3.02 -9.32 -16.91
C ASP A 90 2.47 -9.31 -18.36
N HIS A 91 1.38 -8.58 -18.58
CA HIS A 91 0.77 -8.45 -19.92
C HIS A 91 1.64 -7.60 -20.84
N LEU A 92 2.09 -6.44 -20.38
CA LEU A 92 2.91 -5.53 -21.18
C LEU A 92 4.26 -6.12 -21.55
N GLN A 93 4.90 -6.88 -20.65
CA GLN A 93 6.13 -7.59 -20.95
C GLN A 93 5.95 -8.64 -22.07
N LYS A 94 4.85 -9.41 -22.04
CA LYS A 94 4.53 -10.38 -23.11
C LYS A 94 4.35 -9.71 -24.46
N ASP A 95 3.87 -8.47 -24.46
CA ASP A 95 3.69 -7.66 -25.65
C ASP A 95 4.98 -6.90 -26.05
N GLY A 96 6.09 -7.08 -25.32
CA GLY A 96 7.40 -6.50 -25.59
C GLY A 96 7.59 -5.07 -25.12
N PHE A 97 6.75 -4.56 -24.22
CA PHE A 97 6.88 -3.22 -23.64
C PHE A 97 7.81 -3.24 -22.43
N ASN A 98 8.59 -2.17 -22.29
CA ASN A 98 9.44 -1.93 -21.15
C ASN A 98 8.70 -1.13 -20.07
N VAL A 99 8.61 -1.69 -18.87
CA VAL A 99 7.93 -1.09 -17.73
C VAL A 99 8.94 -0.73 -16.65
N ALA A 100 8.84 0.49 -16.11
CA ALA A 100 9.48 0.88 -14.87
C ALA A 100 8.44 0.96 -13.74
N ASN A 101 8.72 0.34 -12.59
CA ASN A 101 7.85 0.31 -11.43
C ASN A 101 8.57 0.88 -10.20
N LEU A 102 8.21 2.11 -9.81
CA LEU A 102 8.85 2.81 -8.72
C LEU A 102 7.89 2.93 -7.54
N PHE A 103 8.18 2.13 -6.52
CA PHE A 103 7.48 2.13 -5.24
C PHE A 103 6.02 1.67 -5.25
N TRP A 104 5.41 1.30 -6.40
CA TRP A 104 4.13 0.58 -6.36
C TRP A 104 4.32 -0.77 -5.67
N TRP A 105 3.32 -1.21 -4.91
CA TRP A 105 3.39 -2.44 -4.11
C TRP A 105 3.50 -3.69 -5.01
N TYR A 106 3.89 -4.81 -4.41
CA TYR A 106 4.17 -6.09 -5.11
C TYR A 106 5.25 -5.95 -6.17
N ASN A 107 6.22 -5.12 -5.87
CA ASN A 107 7.31 -4.77 -6.77
C ASN A 107 8.37 -5.87 -6.88
N MET A 108 8.69 -6.55 -5.77
CA MET A 108 9.76 -7.56 -5.72
C MET A 108 9.39 -8.78 -6.58
N GLY A 109 10.13 -8.98 -7.67
CA GLY A 109 9.85 -10.01 -8.67
C GLY A 109 8.65 -9.68 -9.57
N SER A 110 8.28 -8.40 -9.73
CA SER A 110 7.17 -7.97 -10.58
C SER A 110 7.40 -8.21 -12.07
N GLY A 111 8.66 -8.43 -12.45
CA GLY A 111 9.05 -8.54 -13.84
C GLY A 111 9.20 -7.17 -14.54
N ALA A 112 8.96 -6.04 -13.89
CA ALA A 112 9.30 -4.75 -14.45
C ALA A 112 10.79 -4.70 -14.78
N ARG A 113 11.14 -4.12 -15.93
CA ARG A 113 12.53 -4.04 -16.39
C ARG A 113 13.38 -3.18 -15.45
N TRP A 114 12.79 -2.13 -14.92
CA TRP A 114 13.39 -1.29 -13.87
C TRP A 114 12.42 -1.19 -12.71
N SER A 115 12.90 -1.49 -11.52
CA SER A 115 12.08 -1.39 -10.33
C SER A 115 12.85 -0.90 -9.13
N LEU A 116 12.19 -0.14 -8.25
CA LEU A 116 12.71 0.28 -6.97
C LEU A 116 11.62 0.17 -5.90
N THR A 117 11.99 -0.30 -4.71
CA THR A 117 11.08 -0.39 -3.55
C THR A 117 11.88 -0.29 -2.25
N PRO A 118 11.31 0.25 -1.15
CA PRO A 118 12.02 0.32 0.11
C PRO A 118 12.30 -1.10 0.63
N ARG A 119 13.54 -1.36 0.98
CA ARG A 119 13.95 -2.61 1.63
C ARG A 119 15.09 -2.35 2.60
N PRO A 120 14.79 -1.99 3.85
CA PRO A 120 15.83 -1.80 4.84
C PRO A 120 16.59 -3.09 5.11
N GLU A 121 17.89 -2.94 5.42
CA GLU A 121 18.73 -4.03 5.87
C GLU A 121 18.64 -4.15 7.39
N TYR A 122 18.62 -5.39 7.87
CA TYR A 122 18.55 -5.72 9.30
C TYR A 122 19.75 -6.58 9.70
N PRO A 123 20.94 -5.98 9.90
CA PRO A 123 22.12 -6.73 10.35
C PRO A 123 21.90 -7.33 11.75
N ALA A 124 22.69 -8.35 12.07
CA ALA A 124 22.54 -9.10 13.33
C ALA A 124 22.77 -8.26 14.60
N ASP A 125 23.35 -7.08 14.49
CA ASP A 125 23.53 -6.13 15.59
C ASP A 125 22.24 -5.37 15.97
N GLY A 126 21.14 -5.58 15.23
CA GLY A 126 19.82 -4.98 15.51
C GLY A 126 19.62 -3.58 14.92
N ARG A 127 20.53 -3.09 14.06
CA ARG A 127 20.32 -1.84 13.32
C ARG A 127 19.26 -2.03 12.25
N LYS A 128 18.61 -0.94 11.86
CA LYS A 128 17.81 -0.80 10.66
C LYS A 128 18.52 0.19 9.75
N ILE A 129 19.09 -0.31 8.65
CA ILE A 129 19.85 0.50 7.71
C ILE A 129 18.94 0.85 6.53
N PRO A 130 18.79 2.14 6.18
CA PRO A 130 18.04 2.54 4.99
C PRO A 130 18.63 1.91 3.74
N SER A 131 17.78 1.29 2.92
CA SER A 131 18.17 0.70 1.65
C SER A 131 16.96 0.54 0.75
N VAL A 132 17.19 0.31 -0.54
CA VAL A 132 16.18 -0.01 -1.55
C VAL A 132 16.57 -1.31 -2.25
N TYR A 133 15.56 -2.05 -2.68
CA TYR A 133 15.66 -3.20 -3.57
C TYR A 133 15.17 -2.81 -4.96
N GLY A 134 15.71 -3.41 -6.01
CA GLY A 134 15.23 -3.17 -7.37
C GLY A 134 15.80 -4.13 -8.41
N GLU A 135 15.31 -3.93 -9.62
CA GLU A 135 15.75 -4.62 -10.83
C GLU A 135 16.15 -3.55 -11.89
N PRO A 136 17.24 -3.75 -12.62
CA PRO A 136 18.29 -4.78 -12.42
C PRO A 136 19.03 -4.57 -11.09
N ALA A 137 19.80 -5.57 -10.66
CA ALA A 137 20.41 -5.61 -9.34
C ALA A 137 21.36 -4.41 -9.05
N GLU A 138 21.93 -3.80 -10.07
CA GLU A 138 22.80 -2.64 -9.99
C GLU A 138 22.04 -1.33 -9.75
N LEU A 139 20.79 -1.26 -10.17
CA LEU A 139 19.98 -0.04 -10.15
C LEU A 139 19.84 0.59 -8.75
N PRO A 140 19.56 -0.17 -7.66
CA PRO A 140 19.52 0.39 -6.31
C PRO A 140 20.82 1.07 -5.88
N VAL A 141 21.95 0.48 -6.23
CA VAL A 141 23.27 1.01 -5.89
C VAL A 141 23.56 2.30 -6.68
N GLN A 142 23.31 2.30 -7.98
CA GLN A 142 23.48 3.46 -8.84
C GLN A 142 22.60 4.63 -8.37
N MET A 143 21.33 4.38 -8.11
CA MET A 143 20.39 5.41 -7.63
C MET A 143 20.84 6.02 -6.30
N GLN A 144 21.31 5.20 -5.34
CA GLN A 144 21.79 5.71 -4.06
C GLN A 144 23.15 6.43 -4.17
N GLN A 145 24.00 6.07 -5.12
CA GLN A 145 25.24 6.79 -5.40
C GLN A 145 24.98 8.20 -5.96
N GLU A 146 23.97 8.34 -6.82
CA GLU A 146 23.70 9.60 -7.50
C GLU A 146 22.77 10.51 -6.72
N LEU A 147 21.72 9.95 -6.09
CA LEU A 147 20.69 10.70 -5.38
C LEU A 147 20.90 10.73 -3.85
N GLY A 148 21.91 10.02 -3.34
CA GLY A 148 22.08 9.78 -1.92
C GLY A 148 21.22 8.62 -1.41
N THR A 149 21.52 8.14 -0.21
CA THR A 149 20.77 7.06 0.45
C THR A 149 19.30 7.37 0.53
N PHE A 150 18.45 6.38 0.20
CA PHE A 150 17.00 6.53 0.31
C PHE A 150 16.59 6.96 1.73
N PRO A 151 15.84 8.04 1.89
CA PRO A 151 15.49 8.60 3.20
C PRO A 151 14.34 7.80 3.86
N LEU A 152 14.61 6.55 4.23
CA LEU A 152 13.65 5.60 4.77
C LEU A 152 12.88 6.14 5.99
N PHE A 153 13.57 6.87 6.88
CA PHE A 153 12.94 7.42 8.09
C PHE A 153 12.06 8.64 7.82
N ASP A 154 12.14 9.20 6.60
CA ASP A 154 11.24 10.23 6.09
C ASP A 154 10.17 9.63 5.15
N PHE A 155 10.20 8.30 4.95
CA PHE A 155 9.17 7.55 4.21
C PHE A 155 8.06 7.02 5.15
N TRP A 156 8.40 6.57 6.36
CA TRP A 156 7.42 6.18 7.37
C TRP A 156 7.98 6.38 8.78
N GLY A 157 7.15 6.94 9.67
CA GLY A 157 7.47 7.22 11.06
C GLY A 157 7.31 8.71 11.42
N PRO A 158 7.76 9.15 12.61
CA PRO A 158 7.56 10.52 13.08
C PRO A 158 8.19 11.61 12.20
N ARG A 159 9.16 11.23 11.35
CA ARG A 159 9.82 12.13 10.41
C ARG A 159 9.27 12.08 8.99
N ALA A 160 8.28 11.22 8.72
CA ALA A 160 7.73 11.07 7.38
C ALA A 160 7.30 12.42 6.78
N GLY A 161 7.68 12.66 5.51
CA GLY A 161 7.47 13.94 4.86
C GLY A 161 7.92 13.95 3.39
N ILE A 162 7.98 15.13 2.80
CA ILE A 162 8.22 15.32 1.37
C ILE A 162 9.58 14.78 0.86
N THR A 163 10.57 14.66 1.74
CA THR A 163 11.95 14.26 1.36
C THR A 163 11.97 12.89 0.66
N SER A 164 11.21 11.93 1.16
CA SER A 164 11.11 10.61 0.53
C SER A 164 10.42 10.67 -0.83
N THR A 165 9.38 11.47 -0.95
CA THR A 165 8.67 11.69 -2.22
C THR A 165 9.57 12.38 -3.26
N ARG A 166 10.39 13.34 -2.86
CA ARG A 166 11.39 13.97 -3.75
C ARG A 166 12.38 12.94 -4.29
N TRP A 167 12.91 12.09 -3.41
CA TRP A 167 13.82 11.04 -3.83
C TRP A 167 13.18 10.08 -4.85
N ILE A 168 11.88 9.73 -4.64
CA ILE A 168 11.11 8.91 -5.58
C ILE A 168 10.95 9.62 -6.93
N VAL A 169 10.61 10.90 -6.92
CA VAL A 169 10.46 11.70 -8.16
C VAL A 169 11.81 11.85 -8.88
N ASP A 170 12.90 12.11 -8.15
CA ASP A 170 14.25 12.21 -8.73
C ASP A 170 14.66 10.88 -9.39
N SER A 171 14.39 9.74 -8.74
CA SER A 171 14.66 8.43 -9.32
C SER A 171 13.78 8.15 -10.56
N ALA A 172 12.52 8.60 -10.54
CA ALA A 172 11.63 8.48 -11.68
C ALA A 172 12.09 9.29 -12.89
N LEU A 173 12.49 10.53 -12.67
CA LEU A 173 13.02 11.41 -13.71
C LEU A 173 14.33 10.87 -14.29
N LYS A 174 15.19 10.31 -13.45
CA LYS A 174 16.44 9.69 -13.92
C LYS A 174 16.15 8.47 -14.79
N ILE A 175 15.30 7.54 -14.35
CA ILE A 175 14.91 6.37 -15.17
C ILE A 175 14.22 6.82 -16.45
N ALA A 176 13.33 7.84 -16.40
CA ALA A 176 12.70 8.40 -17.58
C ALA A 176 13.73 8.97 -18.57
N SER A 177 14.80 9.62 -18.06
CA SER A 177 15.85 10.20 -18.88
C SER A 177 16.76 9.14 -19.52
N ASP A 178 17.24 8.21 -18.72
CA ASP A 178 18.33 7.32 -19.10
C ASP A 178 17.81 6.07 -19.84
N GLU A 179 16.63 5.58 -19.49
CA GLU A 179 16.12 4.28 -19.90
C GLU A 179 14.91 4.36 -20.83
N ASP A 180 14.21 5.48 -20.86
CA ASP A 180 13.03 5.76 -21.68
C ASP A 180 11.97 4.62 -21.69
N PRO A 181 11.41 4.19 -20.52
CA PRO A 181 10.45 3.11 -20.44
C PRO A 181 9.17 3.44 -21.21
N ASP A 182 8.45 2.41 -21.72
CA ASP A 182 7.14 2.62 -22.33
C ASP A 182 6.09 3.05 -21.31
N LEU A 183 6.11 2.43 -20.12
CA LEU A 183 5.26 2.76 -18.97
C LEU A 183 6.12 3.03 -17.74
N LEU A 184 5.86 4.14 -17.07
CA LEU A 184 6.47 4.51 -15.79
C LEU A 184 5.38 4.59 -14.71
N LEU A 185 5.45 3.72 -13.71
CA LEU A 185 4.59 3.70 -12.52
C LEU A 185 5.34 4.35 -11.36
N VAL A 186 4.72 5.35 -10.71
CA VAL A 186 5.35 6.11 -9.61
C VAL A 186 4.38 6.21 -8.43
N TYR A 187 4.84 5.91 -7.21
CA TYR A 187 4.07 6.00 -5.97
C TYR A 187 4.51 7.21 -5.15
N LEU A 188 3.58 8.09 -4.79
CA LEU A 188 3.82 9.35 -4.10
C LEU A 188 3.01 9.41 -2.79
N PRO A 189 3.56 8.96 -1.66
CA PRO A 189 2.81 8.77 -0.41
C PRO A 189 2.63 10.04 0.44
N HIS A 190 3.13 11.20 0.03
CA HIS A 190 3.35 12.37 0.88
C HIS A 190 2.11 12.87 1.64
N LEU A 191 0.92 12.86 1.03
CA LEU A 191 -0.29 13.39 1.68
C LEU A 191 -0.76 12.49 2.83
N ASP A 192 -0.44 11.20 2.77
CA ASP A 192 -0.82 10.22 3.79
C ASP A 192 -0.30 10.61 5.19
N TYR A 193 0.80 11.35 5.27
CA TYR A 193 1.47 11.64 6.53
C TYR A 193 0.78 12.76 7.34
N ASP A 194 0.64 13.93 6.75
CA ASP A 194 0.08 15.08 7.46
C ASP A 194 -1.44 15.05 7.51
N ASP A 195 -2.08 14.39 6.56
CA ASP A 195 -3.51 14.09 6.66
C ASP A 195 -3.76 13.22 7.90
N GLN A 196 -2.96 12.18 8.15
CA GLN A 196 -3.12 11.33 9.34
C GLN A 196 -2.69 12.00 10.65
N ARG A 197 -1.72 12.93 10.62
CA ARG A 197 -1.24 13.61 11.84
C ARG A 197 -2.13 14.75 12.29
N TYR A 198 -2.66 15.53 11.37
CA TYR A 198 -3.24 16.85 11.66
C TYR A 198 -4.65 17.01 11.10
N GLY A 199 -5.13 16.06 10.34
CA GLY A 199 -6.39 16.16 9.64
C GLY A 199 -6.29 16.70 8.22
N PRO A 200 -7.09 16.17 7.24
CA PRO A 200 -6.99 16.54 5.83
C PRO A 200 -7.38 17.99 5.53
N ASP A 201 -8.04 18.66 6.46
CA ASP A 201 -8.44 20.05 6.30
C ASP A 201 -7.56 21.01 7.13
N SER A 202 -6.50 20.49 7.77
CA SER A 202 -5.52 21.26 8.53
C SER A 202 -4.63 22.14 7.62
N PRO A 203 -4.05 23.24 8.17
CA PRO A 203 -3.05 24.03 7.43
C PRO A 203 -1.82 23.21 7.01
N GLN A 204 -1.40 22.25 7.82
CA GLN A 204 -0.27 21.36 7.53
C GLN A 204 -0.58 20.48 6.32
N ALA A 205 -1.75 19.84 6.30
CA ALA A 205 -2.21 19.04 5.17
C ALA A 205 -2.37 19.88 3.88
N GLN A 206 -2.82 21.13 3.99
CA GLN A 206 -2.87 22.06 2.85
C GLN A 206 -1.47 22.36 2.31
N ASN A 207 -0.49 22.60 3.19
CA ASN A 207 0.90 22.79 2.79
C ASN A 207 1.46 21.53 2.09
N SER A 208 1.20 20.37 2.64
CA SER A 208 1.63 19.07 2.04
C SER A 208 1.06 18.87 0.64
N ARG A 209 -0.16 19.32 0.38
CA ARG A 209 -0.74 19.31 -0.98
C ARG A 209 0.04 20.19 -1.94
N LEU A 210 0.43 21.41 -1.53
CA LEU A 210 1.25 22.30 -2.35
C LEU A 210 2.67 21.74 -2.56
N GLU A 211 3.22 21.05 -1.58
CA GLU A 211 4.51 20.38 -1.73
C GLU A 211 4.41 19.24 -2.74
N LEU A 212 3.37 18.41 -2.65
CA LEU A 212 3.12 17.34 -3.62
C LEU A 212 2.89 17.90 -5.03
N ASP A 213 2.14 18.98 -5.19
CA ASP A 213 1.87 19.57 -6.51
C ASP A 213 3.15 20.04 -7.20
N ARG A 214 4.13 20.58 -6.44
CA ARG A 214 5.45 20.92 -6.99
C ARG A 214 6.20 19.69 -7.49
N GLU A 215 6.17 18.59 -6.76
CA GLU A 215 6.83 17.36 -7.18
C GLU A 215 6.10 16.67 -8.34
N LEU A 216 4.77 16.72 -8.37
CA LEU A 216 3.97 16.29 -9.52
C LEU A 216 4.30 17.15 -10.76
N HIS A 217 4.41 18.47 -10.61
CA HIS A 217 4.82 19.35 -11.71
C HIS A 217 6.16 18.92 -12.31
N ARG A 218 7.17 18.70 -11.46
CA ARG A 218 8.50 18.26 -11.90
C ARG A 218 8.42 16.93 -12.66
N LEU A 219 7.71 15.95 -12.11
CA LEU A 219 7.54 14.63 -12.72
C LEU A 219 6.84 14.72 -14.08
N LEU A 220 5.70 15.41 -14.12
CA LEU A 220 4.86 15.53 -15.32
C LEU A 220 5.57 16.29 -16.44
N GLU A 221 6.22 17.41 -16.15
CA GLU A 221 6.97 18.18 -17.15
C GLU A 221 8.20 17.42 -17.67
N GLY A 222 8.94 16.74 -16.79
CA GLY A 222 10.06 15.90 -17.20
C GLY A 222 9.63 14.77 -18.14
N CYS A 223 8.49 14.14 -17.87
CA CYS A 223 7.92 13.11 -18.73
C CYS A 223 7.30 13.66 -20.02
N ARG A 224 6.66 14.85 -19.96
CA ARG A 224 6.10 15.54 -21.16
C ARG A 224 7.20 15.85 -22.18
N GLY A 225 8.39 16.26 -21.72
CA GLY A 225 9.56 16.48 -22.58
C GLY A 225 9.97 15.24 -23.38
N LYS A 226 9.56 14.05 -22.97
CA LYS A 226 9.74 12.76 -23.67
C LYS A 226 8.51 12.36 -24.52
N GLY A 227 7.48 13.19 -24.63
CA GLY A 227 6.27 12.91 -25.37
C GLY A 227 5.28 11.97 -24.63
N ALA A 228 5.43 11.78 -23.32
CA ALA A 228 4.55 10.91 -22.54
C ALA A 228 3.19 11.57 -22.26
N GLU A 229 2.13 10.75 -22.32
CA GLU A 229 0.87 11.06 -21.65
C GLU A 229 1.02 10.87 -20.14
N ALA A 230 0.14 11.54 -19.36
CA ALA A 230 0.18 11.47 -17.91
C ALA A 230 -1.18 11.08 -17.32
N MET A 231 -1.13 10.24 -16.27
CA MET A 231 -2.29 9.90 -15.46
C MET A 231 -1.91 10.04 -13.98
N VAL A 232 -2.76 10.74 -13.22
CA VAL A 232 -2.64 10.81 -11.76
C VAL A 232 -3.85 10.11 -11.14
N LEU A 233 -3.59 9.20 -10.22
CA LEU A 233 -4.58 8.39 -9.51
C LEU A 233 -4.50 8.67 -8.01
N SER A 234 -5.58 8.41 -7.29
CA SER A 234 -5.57 8.23 -5.83
C SER A 234 -6.10 6.84 -5.48
N GLU A 235 -5.61 6.24 -4.41
CA GLU A 235 -6.04 4.94 -3.93
C GLU A 235 -7.33 5.04 -3.13
N TYR A 236 -7.39 6.06 -2.26
CA TYR A 236 -8.47 6.32 -1.31
C TYR A 236 -8.46 7.81 -0.95
N GLY A 237 -9.51 8.26 -0.30
CA GLY A 237 -9.49 9.50 0.47
C GLY A 237 -9.11 9.22 1.92
N ILE A 238 -8.89 10.28 2.68
CA ILE A 238 -8.61 10.22 4.11
C ILE A 238 -9.73 10.96 4.83
N GLU A 239 -10.31 10.31 5.85
CA GLU A 239 -11.40 10.85 6.67
C GLU A 239 -10.95 11.11 8.10
N ALA A 240 -11.53 12.17 8.70
CA ALA A 240 -11.36 12.46 10.12
C ALA A 240 -11.95 11.34 10.98
N VAL A 241 -11.19 10.89 11.97
CA VAL A 241 -11.63 9.93 12.99
C VAL A 241 -11.26 10.43 14.39
N ASP A 242 -12.09 10.09 15.35
CA ASP A 242 -11.89 10.44 16.76
C ASP A 242 -12.10 9.25 17.72
N ARG A 243 -12.53 8.09 17.15
CA ARG A 243 -12.95 6.95 17.96
C ARG A 243 -12.24 5.65 17.56
N PRO A 244 -11.17 5.24 18.28
CA PRO A 244 -10.58 3.94 18.11
C PRO A 244 -11.45 2.83 18.69
N ILE A 245 -11.65 1.76 17.94
CA ILE A 245 -12.35 0.54 18.34
C ILE A 245 -11.32 -0.56 18.55
N PHE A 246 -11.47 -1.38 19.59
CA PHE A 246 -10.49 -2.41 19.96
C PHE A 246 -11.09 -3.82 19.90
N PRO A 247 -11.23 -4.43 18.71
CA PRO A 247 -11.82 -5.77 18.59
C PRO A 247 -11.06 -6.83 19.38
N ASN A 248 -9.74 -6.73 19.41
CA ASN A 248 -8.91 -7.70 20.12
C ASN A 248 -9.01 -7.60 21.64
N ARG A 249 -9.16 -6.39 22.22
CA ARG A 249 -9.49 -6.22 23.65
C ARG A 249 -10.84 -6.85 23.98
N TYR A 250 -11.84 -6.55 23.17
CA TYR A 250 -13.20 -7.06 23.34
C TYR A 250 -13.25 -8.59 23.28
N LEU A 251 -12.49 -9.21 22.35
CA LEU A 251 -12.35 -10.67 22.26
C LEU A 251 -11.57 -11.24 23.45
N ALA A 252 -10.54 -10.55 23.94
CA ALA A 252 -9.76 -10.98 25.11
C ALA A 252 -10.61 -10.94 26.40
N ASP A 253 -11.37 -9.86 26.61
CA ASP A 253 -12.27 -9.71 27.76
C ASP A 253 -13.38 -10.78 27.75
N ALA A 254 -13.84 -11.20 26.57
CA ALA A 254 -14.78 -12.31 26.41
C ALA A 254 -14.16 -13.70 26.50
N GLY A 255 -12.84 -13.81 26.67
CA GLY A 255 -12.10 -15.06 26.75
C GLY A 255 -11.96 -15.80 25.41
N GLU A 256 -12.09 -15.10 24.28
CA GLU A 256 -11.95 -15.68 22.93
C GLU A 256 -10.56 -15.51 22.36
N LEU A 257 -9.80 -14.54 22.85
CA LEU A 257 -8.42 -14.26 22.47
C LEU A 257 -7.50 -14.61 23.62
N ASP A 258 -6.45 -15.38 23.32
CA ASP A 258 -5.40 -15.76 24.26
C ASP A 258 -4.11 -14.98 24.03
N VAL A 259 -3.36 -14.79 25.10
CA VAL A 259 -2.05 -14.13 25.06
C VAL A 259 -0.96 -15.03 25.63
N GLN A 260 0.24 -14.92 25.09
CA GLN A 260 1.45 -15.45 25.66
C GLN A 260 2.08 -14.41 26.58
N VAL A 261 2.04 -14.63 27.88
CA VAL A 261 2.67 -13.77 28.89
C VAL A 261 4.19 -13.90 28.80
N THR A 262 4.89 -12.79 28.57
CA THR A 262 6.37 -12.75 28.52
C THR A 262 6.93 -11.65 29.43
N SER A 263 8.25 -11.67 29.61
CA SER A 263 8.96 -10.61 30.36
C SER A 263 9.01 -9.27 29.59
N HIS A 264 8.69 -9.28 28.29
CA HIS A 264 8.72 -8.10 27.41
C HIS A 264 7.32 -7.70 26.91
N GLY A 265 6.28 -8.04 27.66
CA GLY A 265 4.89 -7.78 27.36
C GLY A 265 4.11 -9.03 26.93
N ASP A 266 2.81 -8.87 26.75
CA ASP A 266 1.93 -9.94 26.35
C ASP A 266 1.85 -10.01 24.82
N LEU A 267 2.17 -11.15 24.24
CA LEU A 267 2.08 -11.39 22.81
C LEU A 267 0.75 -12.03 22.45
N LEU A 268 0.15 -11.62 21.34
CA LEU A 268 -1.03 -12.29 20.79
C LEU A 268 -0.68 -13.76 20.46
N ASP A 269 -1.43 -14.70 21.04
CA ASP A 269 -1.29 -16.12 20.74
C ASP A 269 -2.35 -16.58 19.75
N VAL A 270 -2.05 -16.48 18.48
CA VAL A 270 -2.95 -16.91 17.39
C VAL A 270 -3.20 -18.42 17.37
N HIS A 271 -2.36 -19.21 18.05
CA HIS A 271 -2.52 -20.68 18.10
C HIS A 271 -3.54 -21.13 19.13
N ARG A 272 -3.66 -20.42 20.26
CA ARG A 272 -4.60 -20.73 21.32
C ARG A 272 -5.89 -19.93 21.26
N SER A 273 -5.86 -18.75 20.63
CA SER A 273 -7.04 -17.90 20.45
C SER A 273 -8.12 -18.61 19.65
N ARG A 274 -9.36 -18.58 20.13
CA ARG A 274 -10.53 -19.05 19.36
C ARG A 274 -10.93 -18.06 18.27
N ALA A 275 -10.73 -16.76 18.53
CA ALA A 275 -10.88 -15.70 17.52
C ALA A 275 -9.93 -14.55 17.81
N PHE A 276 -9.50 -13.87 16.75
CA PHE A 276 -8.73 -12.63 16.81
C PHE A 276 -9.00 -11.77 15.57
N ALA A 277 -8.75 -10.47 15.66
CA ALA A 277 -8.92 -9.52 14.58
C ALA A 277 -7.57 -9.04 14.05
N VAL A 278 -7.45 -8.95 12.73
CA VAL A 278 -6.38 -8.23 12.04
C VAL A 278 -6.94 -6.89 11.59
N CYS A 279 -6.54 -5.84 12.30
CA CYS A 279 -7.07 -4.48 12.15
C CYS A 279 -6.29 -3.72 11.08
N ASP A 280 -7.00 -3.08 10.16
CA ASP A 280 -6.44 -2.31 9.06
C ASP A 280 -7.34 -1.10 8.76
N HIS A 281 -7.11 0.01 9.46
CA HIS A 281 -7.89 1.24 9.34
C HIS A 281 -9.37 1.07 9.71
N GLN A 282 -10.30 1.31 8.79
CA GLN A 282 -11.75 1.14 9.01
C GLN A 282 -12.24 -0.27 8.70
N VAL A 283 -11.34 -1.22 8.49
CA VAL A 283 -11.64 -2.62 8.20
C VAL A 283 -10.89 -3.51 9.17
N ALA A 284 -11.53 -4.56 9.68
CA ALA A 284 -10.85 -5.60 10.45
C ALA A 284 -11.32 -6.99 10.02
N HIS A 285 -10.37 -7.85 9.64
CA HIS A 285 -10.63 -9.26 9.36
C HIS A 285 -10.64 -10.05 10.67
N VAL A 286 -11.74 -10.69 10.99
CA VAL A 286 -11.85 -11.57 12.16
C VAL A 286 -11.66 -13.02 11.73
N TYR A 287 -10.62 -13.64 12.26
CA TYR A 287 -10.29 -15.04 12.03
C TYR A 287 -10.82 -15.87 13.19
N VAL A 288 -11.60 -16.90 12.88
CA VAL A 288 -12.16 -17.82 13.84
C VAL A 288 -11.52 -19.18 13.65
N GLN A 289 -10.95 -19.72 14.72
CA GLN A 289 -10.25 -21.02 14.66
C GLN A 289 -11.21 -22.15 14.32
N GLN A 290 -10.76 -23.12 13.54
CA GLN A 290 -11.55 -24.28 13.17
C GLN A 290 -12.09 -25.02 14.42
N GLY A 291 -13.38 -25.32 14.41
CA GLY A 291 -14.08 -25.94 15.54
C GLY A 291 -14.65 -24.95 16.55
N SER A 292 -14.35 -23.64 16.44
CA SER A 292 -14.98 -22.59 17.24
C SER A 292 -16.34 -22.20 16.67
N ASP A 293 -17.21 -21.69 17.53
CA ASP A 293 -18.56 -21.26 17.13
C ASP A 293 -18.54 -19.87 16.48
N VAL A 294 -18.50 -19.85 15.16
CA VAL A 294 -18.53 -18.60 14.36
C VAL A 294 -19.74 -17.75 14.66
N LYS A 295 -20.92 -18.37 14.85
CA LYS A 295 -22.16 -17.63 15.16
C LYS A 295 -22.09 -16.92 16.50
N ARG A 296 -21.51 -17.59 17.50
CA ARG A 296 -21.32 -17.01 18.83
C ARG A 296 -20.33 -15.83 18.77
N ILE A 297 -19.22 -15.96 18.05
CA ILE A 297 -18.26 -14.87 17.85
C ILE A 297 -18.93 -13.69 17.12
N ARG A 298 -19.72 -13.97 16.10
CA ARG A 298 -20.50 -12.93 15.40
C ARG A 298 -21.47 -12.21 16.33
N GLN A 299 -22.22 -12.95 17.13
CA GLN A 299 -23.15 -12.37 18.11
C GLN A 299 -22.42 -11.52 19.14
N LEU A 300 -21.28 -11.97 19.62
CA LEU A 300 -20.42 -11.20 20.52
C LEU A 300 -20.00 -9.88 19.85
N LEU A 301 -19.45 -9.92 18.65
CA LEU A 301 -18.97 -8.74 17.93
C LEU A 301 -20.08 -7.79 17.49
N SER A 302 -21.34 -8.25 17.39
CA SER A 302 -22.47 -7.36 17.13
C SER A 302 -22.78 -6.41 18.28
N GLY A 303 -22.24 -6.66 19.48
CA GLY A 303 -22.29 -5.76 20.63
C GLY A 303 -21.10 -4.79 20.72
N LEU A 304 -20.13 -4.87 19.80
CA LEU A 304 -18.98 -3.97 19.81
C LEU A 304 -19.36 -2.60 19.24
N GLU A 305 -19.37 -1.60 20.08
CA GLU A 305 -19.71 -0.23 19.70
C GLU A 305 -18.76 0.32 18.64
N GLY A 306 -19.30 1.05 17.66
CA GLY A 306 -18.56 1.64 16.55
C GLY A 306 -18.43 0.74 15.32
N VAL A 307 -18.95 -0.50 15.38
CA VAL A 307 -19.05 -1.39 14.21
C VAL A 307 -20.35 -1.08 13.47
N ASP A 308 -20.23 -0.59 12.23
CA ASP A 308 -21.39 -0.36 11.35
C ASP A 308 -21.91 -1.66 10.75
N ARG A 309 -21.03 -2.53 10.25
CA ARG A 309 -21.40 -3.80 9.60
C ARG A 309 -20.43 -4.92 9.91
N ILE A 310 -20.99 -6.12 9.94
CA ILE A 310 -20.24 -7.38 9.97
C ILE A 310 -20.57 -8.12 8.67
N LEU A 311 -19.60 -8.21 7.78
CA LEU A 311 -19.73 -8.95 6.52
C LEU A 311 -19.35 -10.41 6.74
N GLU A 312 -20.22 -11.35 6.33
CA GLU A 312 -19.98 -12.79 6.36
C GLU A 312 -20.69 -13.47 5.16
N GLY A 313 -20.32 -14.68 4.81
CA GLY A 313 -20.96 -15.47 3.78
C GLY A 313 -21.18 -14.71 2.46
N ASP A 314 -22.45 -14.56 2.04
CA ASP A 314 -22.82 -13.88 0.79
C ASP A 314 -22.43 -12.40 0.75
N ASP A 315 -22.29 -11.74 1.89
CA ASP A 315 -21.90 -10.34 1.93
C ASP A 315 -20.40 -10.18 1.62
N LEU A 316 -19.56 -11.13 2.00
CA LEU A 316 -18.16 -11.20 1.54
C LEU A 316 -18.08 -11.40 0.02
N VAL A 317 -18.95 -12.24 -0.54
CA VAL A 317 -19.02 -12.45 -2.00
C VAL A 317 -19.40 -11.17 -2.72
N LYS A 318 -20.48 -10.50 -2.28
CA LYS A 318 -20.95 -9.23 -2.88
C LYS A 318 -19.94 -8.11 -2.76
N SER A 319 -19.14 -8.10 -1.67
CA SER A 319 -18.11 -7.10 -1.42
C SER A 319 -16.79 -7.41 -2.13
N GLY A 320 -16.68 -8.53 -2.84
CA GLY A 320 -15.43 -8.93 -3.50
C GLY A 320 -14.30 -9.32 -2.54
N LEU A 321 -14.65 -9.78 -1.32
CA LEU A 321 -13.70 -10.18 -0.27
C LEU A 321 -13.73 -11.69 0.02
N ASN A 322 -14.55 -12.48 -0.68
CA ASN A 322 -14.60 -13.93 -0.46
C ASN A 322 -13.34 -14.63 -0.99
N HIS A 323 -12.31 -14.62 -0.16
CA HIS A 323 -11.01 -15.24 -0.45
C HIS A 323 -10.50 -16.03 0.76
N ARG A 324 -9.70 -17.10 0.55
CA ARG A 324 -9.13 -17.92 1.63
C ARG A 324 -8.24 -17.16 2.62
N ARG A 325 -7.73 -15.98 2.24
CA ARG A 325 -6.95 -15.10 3.11
C ARG A 325 -7.81 -14.16 3.95
N SER A 326 -9.08 -13.98 3.61
CA SER A 326 -10.01 -13.19 4.42
C SER A 326 -10.33 -13.89 5.74
N GLY A 327 -10.73 -13.11 6.74
CA GLY A 327 -11.34 -13.64 7.95
C GLY A 327 -12.71 -14.28 7.65
N GLU A 328 -13.21 -15.08 8.57
CA GLU A 328 -14.57 -15.63 8.53
C GLU A 328 -15.61 -14.51 8.55
N MET A 329 -15.23 -13.38 9.14
CA MET A 329 -16.00 -12.13 9.15
C MET A 329 -15.07 -10.95 8.85
N VAL A 330 -15.67 -9.89 8.31
CA VAL A 330 -14.99 -8.60 8.13
C VAL A 330 -15.83 -7.50 8.77
N LEU A 331 -15.25 -6.82 9.75
CA LEU A 331 -15.86 -5.69 10.42
C LEU A 331 -15.63 -4.42 9.60
N ILE A 332 -16.64 -3.58 9.49
CA ILE A 332 -16.56 -2.23 8.93
C ILE A 332 -16.88 -1.25 10.06
N ALA A 333 -16.02 -0.26 10.27
CA ALA A 333 -16.23 0.77 11.27
C ALA A 333 -17.31 1.78 10.83
N GLU A 334 -17.97 2.40 11.80
CA GLU A 334 -18.82 3.57 11.56
C GLU A 334 -17.97 4.75 11.05
N PRO A 335 -18.57 5.73 10.34
CA PRO A 335 -17.90 6.99 10.04
C PRO A 335 -17.34 7.64 11.30
N GLY A 336 -16.10 8.15 11.22
CA GLY A 336 -15.40 8.74 12.38
C GLY A 336 -14.78 7.72 13.34
N ALA A 337 -14.94 6.41 13.09
CA ALA A 337 -14.33 5.36 13.90
C ALA A 337 -13.32 4.53 13.08
N TRP A 338 -12.41 3.83 13.75
CA TRP A 338 -11.41 2.97 13.14
C TRP A 338 -10.96 1.84 14.08
N PHE A 339 -10.37 0.76 13.54
CA PHE A 339 -9.97 -0.41 14.30
C PHE A 339 -8.51 -0.33 14.73
N ALA A 340 -8.27 -0.25 16.04
CA ALA A 340 -6.95 -0.33 16.65
C ALA A 340 -6.59 -1.79 17.00
N TYR A 341 -5.36 -2.18 16.74
CA TYR A 341 -4.89 -3.57 16.90
C TYR A 341 -4.63 -4.05 18.35
N PRO A 342 -4.39 -3.18 19.37
CA PRO A 342 -4.05 -3.61 20.71
C PRO A 342 -5.07 -4.58 21.33
N TRP A 343 -4.54 -5.58 22.06
CA TRP A 343 -5.32 -6.55 22.84
C TRP A 343 -5.11 -6.40 24.34
N TRP A 344 -4.15 -5.58 24.78
CA TRP A 344 -3.87 -5.28 26.18
C TRP A 344 -4.68 -4.09 26.68
N ASN A 345 -5.10 -4.16 27.97
CA ASN A 345 -5.77 -3.07 28.66
C ASN A 345 -4.79 -2.23 29.52
N ASP A 346 -3.61 -2.79 29.84
CA ASP A 346 -2.57 -2.12 30.62
C ASP A 346 -1.33 -1.96 29.74
N ASP A 347 -0.91 -0.74 29.48
CA ASP A 347 0.24 -0.40 28.63
C ASP A 347 1.58 -0.93 29.16
N ARG A 348 1.65 -1.29 30.46
CA ARG A 348 2.82 -2.00 31.02
C ARG A 348 2.93 -3.43 30.49
N ARG A 349 1.83 -3.98 29.96
CA ARG A 349 1.75 -5.30 29.35
C ARG A 349 1.84 -5.26 27.84
N ALA A 350 1.93 -4.05 27.23
CA ALA A 350 2.12 -3.89 25.80
C ALA A 350 3.41 -4.60 25.36
N PRO A 351 3.43 -5.28 24.21
CA PRO A 351 4.66 -5.82 23.63
C PRO A 351 5.73 -4.74 23.45
N ASP A 352 6.99 -5.09 23.58
CA ASP A 352 8.11 -4.15 23.47
C ASP A 352 8.15 -3.41 22.13
N TYR A 353 7.71 -4.06 21.05
CA TYR A 353 7.64 -3.44 19.73
C TYR A 353 6.51 -2.40 19.58
N ALA A 354 5.50 -2.40 20.45
CA ALA A 354 4.37 -1.46 20.36
C ALA A 354 4.82 0.00 20.38
N ARG A 355 5.92 0.31 21.11
CA ARG A 355 6.49 1.66 21.23
C ARG A 355 7.54 1.98 20.16
N THR A 356 7.64 1.18 19.11
CA THR A 356 8.64 1.34 18.03
C THR A 356 7.99 1.50 16.68
N VAL A 357 8.72 2.08 15.71
CA VAL A 357 8.34 2.02 14.28
C VAL A 357 8.77 0.67 13.73
N ASP A 358 7.86 -0.29 13.72
CA ASP A 358 8.13 -1.67 13.27
C ASP A 358 6.90 -2.30 12.60
N ILE A 359 6.60 -1.84 11.39
CA ILE A 359 5.42 -2.22 10.60
C ILE A 359 5.33 -3.72 10.28
N HIS A 360 6.44 -4.46 10.38
CA HIS A 360 6.46 -5.90 10.06
C HIS A 360 6.21 -6.79 11.28
N ARG A 361 6.40 -6.27 12.50
CA ARG A 361 6.17 -7.02 13.75
C ARG A 361 4.79 -6.80 14.34
N LYS A 362 4.19 -5.63 14.07
CA LYS A 362 2.84 -5.31 14.56
C LYS A 362 1.80 -6.13 13.79
N PRO A 363 0.88 -6.80 14.49
CA PRO A 363 -0.16 -7.62 13.84
C PRO A 363 -1.41 -6.80 13.46
N GLY A 364 -1.21 -5.54 13.12
CA GLY A 364 -2.23 -4.59 12.69
C GLY A 364 -1.60 -3.27 12.28
N TYR A 365 -2.36 -2.47 11.56
CA TYR A 365 -1.96 -1.11 11.23
C TYR A 365 -1.92 -0.24 12.50
N ASP A 366 -0.88 0.58 12.60
CA ASP A 366 -0.68 1.47 13.76
C ASP A 366 -0.32 2.90 13.32
N PRO A 367 -1.31 3.80 13.21
CA PRO A 367 -1.07 5.20 12.86
C PRO A 367 -0.26 5.95 13.93
N ALA A 368 -0.19 5.46 15.18
CA ALA A 368 0.63 6.05 16.23
C ALA A 368 2.13 6.06 15.89
N GLU A 369 2.57 5.23 14.92
CA GLU A 369 3.94 5.28 14.40
C GLU A 369 4.34 6.62 13.77
N LEU A 370 3.38 7.45 13.38
CA LEU A 370 3.64 8.79 12.85
C LEU A 370 3.94 9.83 13.95
N PHE A 371 3.76 9.47 15.23
CA PHE A 371 3.89 10.41 16.35
C PHE A 371 5.02 9.99 17.30
N VAL A 372 5.71 10.99 17.82
CA VAL A 372 6.54 10.80 19.01
C VAL A 372 5.62 10.86 20.22
N ASP A 373 5.78 9.94 21.17
CA ASP A 373 4.99 9.90 22.40
C ASP A 373 5.07 11.25 23.14
N PRO A 374 3.96 11.98 23.28
CA PRO A 374 3.93 13.29 23.95
C PRO A 374 4.22 13.22 25.45
N GLN A 375 4.12 12.03 26.07
CA GLN A 375 4.44 11.83 27.48
C GLN A 375 5.95 11.75 27.72
N LEU A 376 6.77 11.66 26.67
CA LEU A 376 8.23 11.61 26.81
C LEU A 376 8.79 12.97 27.23
N SER A 377 9.44 13.01 28.40
CA SER A 377 10.26 14.14 28.77
C SER A 377 11.53 14.18 27.91
N PHE A 378 11.77 15.30 27.22
CA PHE A 378 12.96 15.50 26.36
C PHE A 378 13.16 14.43 25.28
N PRO A 379 12.19 14.19 24.38
CA PRO A 379 12.26 13.12 23.39
C PRO A 379 13.51 13.20 22.49
N ALA A 380 13.96 14.41 22.13
CA ALA A 380 15.18 14.61 21.34
C ALA A 380 16.43 14.08 22.04
N LEU A 381 16.57 14.28 23.35
CA LEU A 381 17.70 13.76 24.14
C LEU A 381 17.62 12.23 24.26
N LYS A 382 16.43 11.68 24.48
CA LYS A 382 16.22 10.22 24.51
C LYS A 382 16.62 9.58 23.19
N ILE A 383 16.17 10.15 22.07
CA ILE A 383 16.51 9.67 20.71
C ILE A 383 18.02 9.77 20.48
N ALA A 384 18.63 10.93 20.75
CA ALA A 384 20.06 11.15 20.57
C ALA A 384 20.90 10.17 21.40
N GLY A 385 20.53 9.97 22.68
CA GLY A 385 21.21 9.01 23.56
C GLY A 385 21.13 7.57 23.06
N LYS A 386 19.94 7.14 22.59
CA LYS A 386 19.76 5.79 22.00
C LYS A 386 20.52 5.59 20.68
N VAL A 387 20.55 6.61 19.83
CA VAL A 387 21.34 6.58 18.59
C VAL A 387 22.83 6.53 18.89
N LEU A 388 23.29 7.31 19.88
CA LEU A 388 24.71 7.28 20.32
C LEU A 388 25.07 5.91 20.91
N ALA A 389 24.23 5.35 21.78
CA ALA A 389 24.43 4.01 22.34
C ALA A 389 24.55 2.94 21.22
N ARG A 390 23.71 3.02 20.18
CA ARG A 390 23.83 2.13 19.01
C ARG A 390 25.16 2.29 18.26
N LYS A 391 25.63 3.54 18.08
CA LYS A 391 26.95 3.81 17.47
C LYS A 391 28.10 3.23 18.31
N LEU A 392 27.93 3.14 19.62
CA LEU A 392 28.88 2.49 20.53
C LEU A 392 28.73 0.97 20.64
N GLY A 393 27.84 0.37 19.85
CA GLY A 393 27.66 -1.09 19.78
C GLY A 393 26.61 -1.65 20.74
N PHE A 394 25.89 -0.81 21.50
CA PHE A 394 24.83 -1.28 22.40
C PHE A 394 23.53 -1.48 21.63
N ARG A 395 22.91 -2.64 21.81
CA ARG A 395 21.56 -2.92 21.30
C ARG A 395 20.54 -2.21 22.17
N ASN A 396 19.62 -1.48 21.55
CA ASN A 396 18.49 -0.87 22.25
C ASN A 396 17.29 -0.71 21.30
N LEU A 397 16.09 -0.65 21.84
CA LEU A 397 14.89 -0.29 21.11
C LEU A 397 14.75 1.22 21.03
N LEU A 398 14.33 1.74 19.88
CA LEU A 398 13.94 3.15 19.75
C LEU A 398 12.44 3.27 20.09
N ASP A 399 12.15 3.13 21.39
CA ASP A 399 10.82 3.13 22.01
C ASP A 399 10.35 4.58 22.25
N VAL A 400 9.97 5.24 21.18
CA VAL A 400 9.57 6.65 21.19
C VAL A 400 8.16 6.88 20.67
N ILE A 401 7.45 5.82 20.30
CA ILE A 401 6.09 5.86 19.79
C ILE A 401 5.10 5.68 20.94
N SER A 402 3.99 6.39 20.90
CA SER A 402 2.89 6.23 21.85
C SER A 402 2.19 4.88 21.67
N THR A 403 1.68 4.35 22.77
CA THR A 403 0.71 3.24 22.76
C THR A 403 -0.74 3.74 22.76
N ASP A 404 -0.95 5.05 22.81
CA ASP A 404 -2.28 5.66 22.77
C ASP A 404 -2.73 5.88 21.32
N PRO A 405 -3.68 5.11 20.81
CA PRO A 405 -4.16 5.25 19.45
C PRO A 405 -5.06 6.47 19.23
N SER A 406 -5.51 7.14 20.30
CA SER A 406 -6.34 8.35 20.18
C SER A 406 -5.58 9.55 19.60
N GLN A 407 -4.26 9.45 19.43
CA GLN A 407 -3.44 10.46 18.77
C GLN A 407 -3.66 10.48 17.24
N ALA A 408 -4.12 9.39 16.65
CA ALA A 408 -4.50 9.38 15.26
C ALA A 408 -5.81 10.17 15.08
N VAL A 409 -5.72 11.25 14.31
CA VAL A 409 -6.89 12.08 14.00
C VAL A 409 -7.53 11.69 12.68
N GLU A 410 -6.92 10.75 11.94
CA GLU A 410 -7.40 10.28 10.64
C GLU A 410 -6.85 8.92 10.25
N VAL A 411 -7.62 8.22 9.40
CA VAL A 411 -7.21 6.94 8.80
C VAL A 411 -7.71 6.84 7.36
N MET A 412 -7.15 5.90 6.61
CA MET A 412 -7.64 5.55 5.28
C MET A 412 -9.10 5.16 5.37
N ALA A 413 -9.95 5.86 4.61
CA ALA A 413 -11.37 5.67 4.67
C ALA A 413 -11.79 4.32 4.09
N GLY A 414 -12.70 3.69 4.76
CA GLY A 414 -13.45 2.56 4.26
C GLY A 414 -14.35 2.91 3.07
N PRO A 415 -15.24 2.00 2.66
CA PRO A 415 -16.09 2.11 1.47
C PRO A 415 -17.10 3.25 1.51
N TRP A 416 -17.15 4.02 2.58
CA TRP A 416 -18.10 5.11 2.83
C TRP A 416 -17.71 6.45 2.22
N ILE A 417 -16.54 6.59 1.63
CA ILE A 417 -16.30 7.75 0.80
C ILE A 417 -17.13 7.59 -0.48
N THR A 418 -18.41 7.83 -0.31
CA THR A 418 -19.20 8.32 -1.41
C THR A 418 -18.59 9.68 -1.72
N LEU A 419 -17.71 9.75 -2.68
CA LEU A 419 -17.54 10.99 -3.40
C LEU A 419 -18.94 11.39 -3.77
N ARG A 420 -19.52 12.40 -3.09
CA ARG A 420 -20.85 12.90 -3.42
C ARG A 420 -20.84 13.12 -4.91
N LYS A 421 -21.80 12.54 -5.64
CA LYS A 421 -22.10 12.88 -7.01
C LYS A 421 -22.33 14.39 -7.03
N GLY A 422 -21.23 15.14 -7.20
CA GLY A 422 -21.30 16.51 -7.65
C GLY A 422 -21.78 16.47 -9.10
N PRO A 423 -22.38 17.51 -9.64
CA PRO A 423 -22.96 17.54 -10.98
C PRO A 423 -21.86 17.57 -12.05
N TRP A 424 -21.15 16.47 -12.21
CA TRP A 424 -20.20 16.22 -13.30
C TRP A 424 -20.82 15.35 -14.41
N SER A 425 -22.15 15.25 -14.41
CA SER A 425 -22.89 14.71 -15.53
C SER A 425 -23.23 15.85 -16.47
N SER A 426 -22.48 16.00 -17.49
CA SER A 426 -22.77 16.66 -18.76
C SER A 426 -21.65 17.59 -19.23
N GLY A 427 -20.65 17.03 -19.80
CA GLY A 427 -19.63 17.71 -20.57
C GLY A 427 -18.95 16.69 -21.46
N HIS A 428 -19.53 16.43 -22.62
CA HIS A 428 -18.95 15.78 -23.79
C HIS A 428 -18.05 14.56 -23.56
N GLY A 429 -18.65 13.38 -23.70
CA GLY A 429 -18.03 12.07 -23.59
C GLY A 429 -16.79 11.86 -24.47
N LYS A 430 -15.63 12.06 -23.90
CA LYS A 430 -14.45 11.32 -24.32
C LYS A 430 -14.25 10.22 -23.28
N ARG A 431 -14.35 8.98 -23.75
CA ARG A 431 -14.24 7.78 -22.91
C ARG A 431 -12.85 7.73 -22.30
N ILE A 432 -12.79 7.38 -20.99
CA ILE A 432 -11.55 6.99 -20.30
C ILE A 432 -10.74 6.05 -21.20
N PRO A 433 -9.42 6.25 -21.36
CA PRO A 433 -8.58 5.33 -22.11
C PRO A 433 -8.82 3.90 -21.62
N PRO A 434 -8.93 2.92 -22.50
CA PRO A 434 -9.34 1.56 -22.17
C PRO A 434 -8.39 0.74 -21.28
N VAL A 435 -7.34 1.36 -20.76
CA VAL A 435 -6.32 0.78 -19.86
C VAL A 435 -6.92 0.21 -18.55
N LEU A 436 -8.10 0.71 -18.12
CA LEU A 436 -8.74 0.27 -16.88
C LEU A 436 -10.01 -0.58 -17.07
N ARG A 437 -10.29 -1.05 -18.29
CA ARG A 437 -11.41 -1.97 -18.52
C ARG A 437 -10.96 -3.41 -18.62
N PRO A 438 -11.71 -4.39 -18.04
CA PRO A 438 -11.30 -5.78 -18.10
C PRO A 438 -11.27 -6.34 -19.53
N ARG A 439 -10.17 -6.99 -19.83
CA ARG A 439 -9.83 -7.98 -20.86
C ARG A 439 -10.04 -7.74 -22.36
N LYS A 440 -10.84 -6.81 -22.85
CA LYS A 440 -11.00 -6.70 -24.34
C LYS A 440 -10.42 -5.45 -24.99
N SER A 441 -9.89 -4.50 -24.21
CA SER A 441 -9.55 -3.19 -24.73
C SER A 441 -8.09 -2.73 -24.55
N ILE A 442 -7.31 -3.35 -23.68
CA ILE A 442 -5.92 -2.93 -23.44
C ILE A 442 -5.05 -3.14 -24.68
N THR A 443 -5.22 -4.29 -25.35
CA THR A 443 -4.51 -4.61 -26.59
C THR A 443 -4.92 -3.74 -27.79
N LYS A 444 -6.13 -3.20 -27.82
CA LYS A 444 -6.58 -2.35 -28.95
C LYS A 444 -6.11 -0.91 -28.88
N SER A 445 -5.92 -0.34 -27.68
CA SER A 445 -5.51 1.06 -27.52
C SER A 445 -4.01 1.26 -27.80
N LEU A 446 -3.18 0.28 -27.46
CA LEU A 446 -1.74 0.32 -27.76
C LEU A 446 -1.42 -0.08 -29.21
N ASN A 447 -2.27 -0.91 -29.86
CA ASN A 447 -2.11 -1.26 -31.27
C ASN A 447 -2.44 -0.11 -32.25
N GLY A 448 -3.06 0.96 -31.81
CA GLY A 448 -3.33 2.16 -32.62
C GLY A 448 -2.10 3.04 -32.88
N CYS A 449 -0.99 2.79 -32.14
CA CYS A 449 0.25 3.58 -32.27
C CYS A 449 1.41 2.85 -32.98
N VAL A 450 1.17 1.65 -33.55
CA VAL A 450 2.23 0.90 -34.27
C VAL A 450 2.02 1.07 -35.77
N ASP A 451 3.01 1.64 -36.44
CA ASP A 451 3.08 1.82 -37.90
C ASP A 451 2.85 0.48 -38.62
N PRO A 452 1.89 0.39 -39.60
CA PRO A 452 1.59 -0.83 -40.34
C PRO A 452 2.76 -1.45 -41.11
N LYS A 453 3.81 -0.68 -41.37
CA LYS A 453 4.97 -1.14 -42.16
C LYS A 453 5.92 -2.11 -41.41
N ALA A 454 5.79 -2.23 -40.07
CA ALA A 454 6.62 -3.15 -39.30
C ALA A 454 6.13 -4.62 -39.31
N ARG A 455 4.97 -4.93 -39.95
CA ARG A 455 4.40 -6.29 -39.99
C ARG A 455 4.88 -7.16 -41.17
N GLU A 456 5.54 -6.60 -42.16
CA GLU A 456 5.93 -7.35 -43.36
C GLU A 456 7.29 -8.08 -43.27
N ILE A 457 8.16 -7.70 -42.29
CA ILE A 457 9.51 -8.25 -42.19
C ILE A 457 9.58 -9.59 -41.40
N ARG A 458 8.49 -10.01 -40.74
CA ARG A 458 8.50 -11.26 -39.92
C ARG A 458 7.82 -12.46 -40.57
N ARG A 459 7.37 -12.39 -41.84
CA ARG A 459 6.74 -13.51 -42.54
C ARG A 459 7.67 -14.33 -43.44
N CYS A 460 8.96 -13.96 -43.59
CA CYS A 460 9.89 -14.64 -44.47
C CYS A 460 10.99 -15.49 -43.78
N ALA A 461 10.88 -15.76 -42.48
CA ALA A 461 11.85 -16.62 -41.80
C ALA A 461 11.12 -17.73 -41.00
N GLY A 462 10.57 -18.68 -41.70
CA GLY A 462 9.89 -19.80 -41.04
C GLY A 462 9.38 -20.84 -42.04
N ALA A 463 10.27 -21.46 -42.79
CA ALA A 463 10.01 -22.74 -43.43
C ALA A 463 11.31 -23.54 -43.50
N ASP A 464 11.15 -24.82 -43.21
CA ASP A 464 12.09 -25.94 -43.36
C ASP A 464 13.09 -26.21 -42.19
N HIS A 465 12.73 -27.23 -41.39
CA HIS A 465 13.40 -28.52 -41.44
C HIS A 465 12.67 -29.56 -40.56
N THR A 466 12.05 -30.52 -41.25
CA THR A 466 11.66 -31.84 -40.75
C THR A 466 12.91 -32.74 -40.68
N GLY A 467 13.02 -33.57 -39.65
CA GLY A 467 14.06 -34.62 -39.59
C GLY A 467 14.18 -35.32 -38.24
N ASN A 468 13.38 -36.23 -38.01
CA ASN A 468 13.31 -37.60 -37.50
C ASN A 468 14.45 -38.20 -36.64
N GLN A 469 14.03 -39.02 -35.66
CA GLN A 469 14.66 -40.19 -34.99
C GLN A 469 15.72 -39.91 -33.92
N GLY A 470 15.56 -40.40 -32.70
CA GLY A 470 15.54 -41.74 -32.26
C GLY A 470 16.09 -41.90 -30.85
N LEU A 471 15.34 -42.49 -29.98
CA LEU A 471 15.61 -43.45 -28.90
C LEU A 471 16.94 -43.52 -28.14
N ARG A 472 16.75 -43.68 -26.82
CA ARG A 472 17.45 -44.50 -25.78
C ARG A 472 18.17 -43.68 -24.71
N SER A 473 17.56 -43.69 -23.49
CA SER A 473 17.83 -44.50 -22.29
C SER A 473 19.28 -44.51 -21.81
N LEU A 474 19.53 -44.07 -20.58
CA LEU A 474 20.11 -44.82 -19.48
C LEU A 474 20.65 -43.92 -18.35
N ARG A 475 20.10 -44.23 -17.20
CA ARG A 475 20.58 -44.09 -15.80
C ARG A 475 20.42 -42.73 -15.12
#